data_f6dec979d49e0d2c2ddd34ae3d5283c0
#
_entry.id   f6dec979d49e0d2c2ddd34ae3d5283c0
#
_cell.length_a   1.000
_cell.length_b   1.000
_cell.length_c   1.000
_cell.angle_alpha   90.00
_cell.angle_beta   90.00
_cell.angle_gamma   90.00
#
_symmetry.space_group_name_H-M   'P 1'
#
loop_
_entity.id
_entity.type
_entity.pdbx_description
1 polymer ?
#
loop_
_entity_poly.entity_id
_entity_poly.type
_entity_poly.pdbx_seq_one_letter_code
_entity_poly.pdbx_strand_id
1 'polypeptide(L)'
;MELYNLAVRNVDVLNSQIDFTRTKDSITVAKLRAQQVRHYRNFFNLDSIFHSSHHNVVNDDNEQFWENFMFKDSSQVEIMYPWYLEIINSTDKDVDITHIAHFAKLLHFKASREAKKISGAVAKENFLRDRALAEAKANILLANADPTFIVDEKRGINQKDYYASQFRGIENTLNQTAGGFIASNDYAALEKLFNERLSKEGPAVWEEILTSGLQHSDSSELYMQALLNKYQVEPSFDLAIKIANRAGKIDKYKGNALSYYEMAFQQPEFYDLSNFRQAQLYLGMVGTMMKAGRSGAACMKYVDLAKEACPEYPESYMIEAQLFQRAAAGFSKRDYFTYCFSYCVLYDLYANVKKRVQDLQSMGETEVKTLLVVEDIEKTMAGCAANFPPKVEVFQRDIEGKQHAVKLLGRTYKATVRSSK
;
A
#
# COMPACT_ATOMS: atom_id res chain seq x y z
N MET A 1 -46.09 4.19 -20.54
CA MET A 1 -46.35 5.55 -20.07
C MET A 1 -47.40 5.61 -18.97
N GLU A 2 -48.65 5.17 -19.18
CA GLU A 2 -49.71 5.28 -18.14
C GLU A 2 -49.33 4.54 -16.83
N LEU A 3 -48.83 3.32 -16.90
CA LEU A 3 -48.39 2.57 -15.71
C LEU A 3 -47.22 3.23 -15.00
N TYR A 4 -46.29 3.85 -15.73
CA TYR A 4 -45.20 4.63 -15.18
C TYR A 4 -45.70 5.87 -14.42
N ASN A 5 -46.54 6.66 -15.07
CA ASN A 5 -47.15 7.85 -14.45
C ASN A 5 -48.02 7.50 -13.22
N LEU A 6 -48.67 6.34 -13.24
CA LEU A 6 -49.41 5.81 -12.10
C LEU A 6 -48.47 5.40 -10.95
N ALA A 7 -47.33 4.78 -11.26
CA ALA A 7 -46.32 4.41 -10.25
C ALA A 7 -45.71 5.65 -9.61
N VAL A 8 -45.35 6.68 -10.38
CA VAL A 8 -44.83 7.98 -9.87
C VAL A 8 -45.88 8.64 -8.97
N ARG A 9 -47.14 8.76 -9.41
CA ARG A 9 -48.21 9.35 -8.58
C ARG A 9 -48.44 8.59 -7.28
N ASN A 10 -48.38 7.26 -7.30
CA ASN A 10 -48.53 6.45 -6.09
C ASN A 10 -47.38 6.67 -5.10
N VAL A 11 -46.19 6.91 -5.59
CA VAL A 11 -45.05 7.26 -4.76
C VAL A 11 -45.21 8.62 -4.11
N ASP A 12 -45.63 9.64 -4.84
CA ASP A 12 -45.89 10.98 -4.32
C ASP A 12 -46.97 11.00 -3.23
N VAL A 13 -48.04 10.23 -3.46
CA VAL A 13 -49.10 10.03 -2.46
C VAL A 13 -48.54 9.37 -1.19
N LEU A 14 -47.70 8.33 -1.32
CA LEU A 14 -47.10 7.65 -0.19
C LEU A 14 -46.09 8.56 0.56
N ASN A 15 -45.31 9.36 -0.16
CA ASN A 15 -44.42 10.36 0.44
C ASN A 15 -45.19 11.37 1.28
N SER A 16 -46.27 11.90 0.74
CA SER A 16 -47.15 12.84 1.44
C SER A 16 -47.79 12.21 2.69
N GLN A 17 -48.21 10.93 2.61
CA GLN A 17 -48.76 10.21 3.75
C GLN A 17 -47.71 9.92 4.83
N ILE A 18 -46.48 9.57 4.43
CA ILE A 18 -45.38 9.35 5.38
C ILE A 18 -45.01 10.64 6.10
N ASP A 19 -44.94 11.76 5.40
CA ASP A 19 -44.62 13.07 6.02
C ASP A 19 -45.74 13.52 6.97
N PHE A 20 -46.97 13.26 6.66
CA PHE A 20 -48.11 13.57 7.53
C PHE A 20 -48.17 12.70 8.79
N THR A 21 -47.81 11.41 8.69
CA THR A 21 -47.86 10.45 9.80
C THR A 21 -46.58 10.41 10.64
N ARG A 22 -45.51 11.06 10.19
CA ARG A 22 -44.16 10.98 10.81
C ARG A 22 -44.12 11.34 12.31
N THR A 23 -45.07 12.10 12.77
CA THR A 23 -45.15 12.55 14.19
C THR A 23 -46.09 11.75 15.05
N LYS A 24 -46.87 10.80 14.50
CA LYS A 24 -47.99 10.19 15.22
C LYS A 24 -47.91 8.68 15.51
N ASP A 25 -47.30 7.86 14.64
CA ASP A 25 -47.27 6.42 14.83
C ASP A 25 -46.14 5.74 14.04
N SER A 26 -45.16 5.20 14.74
CA SER A 26 -43.99 4.51 14.16
C SER A 26 -44.34 3.22 13.39
N ILE A 27 -45.39 2.54 13.76
CA ILE A 27 -45.83 1.26 13.14
C ILE A 27 -46.46 1.58 11.75
N THR A 28 -47.29 2.61 11.69
CA THR A 28 -47.92 3.08 10.46
C THR A 28 -46.89 3.62 9.50
N VAL A 29 -45.91 4.40 10.00
CA VAL A 29 -44.78 4.87 9.19
C VAL A 29 -43.97 3.70 8.62
N ALA A 30 -43.69 2.66 9.39
CA ALA A 30 -42.98 1.46 8.92
C ALA A 30 -43.75 0.72 7.82
N LYS A 31 -45.06 0.60 7.96
CA LYS A 31 -45.94 -0.02 6.93
C LYS A 31 -45.96 0.78 5.64
N LEU A 32 -46.11 2.11 5.73
CA LEU A 32 -46.09 3.01 4.57
C LEU A 32 -44.75 2.97 3.85
N ARG A 33 -43.64 2.91 4.60
CA ARG A 33 -42.31 2.72 4.01
C ARG A 33 -42.16 1.38 3.31
N ALA A 34 -42.67 0.30 3.87
CA ALA A 34 -42.65 -1.00 3.22
C ALA A 34 -43.47 -1.00 1.91
N GLN A 35 -44.61 -0.29 1.88
CA GLN A 35 -45.38 -0.08 0.65
C GLN A 35 -44.61 0.79 -0.35
N GLN A 36 -43.98 1.85 0.10
CA GLN A 36 -43.12 2.73 -0.72
C GLN A 36 -42.01 1.91 -1.39
N VAL A 37 -41.27 1.09 -0.63
CA VAL A 37 -40.24 0.18 -1.16
C VAL A 37 -40.80 -0.73 -2.24
N ARG A 38 -42.00 -1.28 -2.02
CA ARG A 38 -42.66 -2.17 -2.98
C ARG A 38 -43.04 -1.44 -4.28
N HIS A 39 -43.51 -0.18 -4.18
CA HIS A 39 -43.85 0.63 -5.35
C HIS A 39 -42.58 1.05 -6.10
N TYR A 40 -41.51 1.40 -5.41
CA TYR A 40 -40.22 1.69 -6.02
C TYR A 40 -39.64 0.47 -6.74
N ARG A 41 -39.74 -0.72 -6.15
CA ARG A 41 -39.30 -1.95 -6.80
C ARG A 41 -40.10 -2.22 -8.09
N ASN A 42 -41.39 -1.98 -8.07
CA ASN A 42 -42.25 -2.11 -9.26
C ASN A 42 -41.89 -1.05 -10.31
N PHE A 43 -41.61 0.16 -9.88
CA PHE A 43 -41.14 1.24 -10.71
C PHE A 43 -39.83 0.89 -11.43
N PHE A 44 -38.82 0.39 -10.71
CA PHE A 44 -37.57 -0.06 -11.31
C PHE A 44 -37.71 -1.25 -12.25
N ASN A 45 -38.54 -2.19 -11.91
CA ASN A 45 -38.84 -3.29 -12.83
C ASN A 45 -39.50 -2.79 -14.12
N LEU A 46 -40.38 -1.80 -14.02
CA LEU A 46 -40.97 -1.14 -15.16
C LEU A 46 -39.93 -0.30 -15.91
N ASP A 47 -39.09 0.43 -15.22
CA ASP A 47 -38.01 1.23 -15.76
C ASP A 47 -37.00 0.34 -16.53
N SER A 48 -36.58 -0.78 -15.98
CA SER A 48 -35.72 -1.75 -16.68
C SER A 48 -36.37 -2.35 -17.93
N ILE A 49 -37.72 -2.51 -17.95
CA ILE A 49 -38.48 -2.94 -19.11
C ILE A 49 -38.60 -1.81 -20.15
N PHE A 50 -38.73 -0.56 -19.70
CA PHE A 50 -38.85 0.61 -20.56
C PHE A 50 -37.52 1.15 -21.07
N HIS A 51 -36.41 1.03 -20.31
CA HIS A 51 -35.08 1.43 -20.75
C HIS A 51 -34.56 0.63 -21.94
N SER A 52 -35.05 -0.57 -22.15
CA SER A 52 -34.75 -1.29 -23.38
C SER A 52 -35.36 -0.64 -24.63
N SER A 53 -36.22 0.38 -24.48
CA SER A 53 -36.95 0.97 -25.60
C SER A 53 -37.17 2.50 -25.59
N HIS A 54 -37.02 3.25 -24.49
CA HIS A 54 -37.36 4.69 -24.47
C HIS A 54 -36.53 5.52 -23.44
N HIS A 55 -35.46 6.17 -23.91
CA HIS A 55 -34.41 6.84 -23.17
C HIS A 55 -34.71 8.13 -22.39
N ASN A 56 -35.77 8.84 -22.73
CA ASN A 56 -35.87 10.25 -22.35
C ASN A 56 -36.86 10.57 -21.22
N VAL A 57 -37.39 9.57 -20.51
CA VAL A 57 -38.48 9.79 -19.54
C VAL A 57 -38.04 9.90 -18.11
N VAL A 58 -36.77 9.59 -17.78
CA VAL A 58 -36.30 9.43 -16.39
C VAL A 58 -35.53 10.65 -15.85
N ASN A 59 -35.14 11.61 -16.68
CA ASN A 59 -34.06 12.53 -16.33
C ASN A 59 -34.41 13.76 -15.45
N ASP A 60 -35.57 14.39 -15.57
CA ASP A 60 -35.79 15.66 -14.88
C ASP A 60 -36.68 15.62 -13.63
N ASP A 61 -37.69 14.75 -13.58
CA ASP A 61 -38.63 14.68 -12.46
C ASP A 61 -38.14 13.76 -11.30
N ASN A 62 -37.06 13.00 -11.50
CA ASN A 62 -36.64 11.93 -10.62
C ASN A 62 -35.47 12.26 -9.68
N GLU A 63 -34.78 13.40 -9.86
CA GLU A 63 -33.66 13.79 -8.98
C GLU A 63 -34.14 13.97 -7.53
N GLN A 64 -35.29 14.60 -7.36
CA GLN A 64 -35.93 14.81 -6.07
C GLN A 64 -36.47 13.49 -5.46
N PHE A 65 -36.87 12.54 -6.31
CA PHE A 65 -37.26 11.20 -5.95
C PHE A 65 -36.08 10.39 -5.38
N TRP A 66 -34.96 10.37 -6.08
CA TRP A 66 -33.75 9.66 -5.66
C TRP A 66 -33.20 10.23 -4.37
N GLU A 67 -33.15 11.55 -4.25
CA GLU A 67 -32.72 12.22 -3.03
C GLU A 67 -33.60 11.86 -1.85
N ASN A 68 -34.90 11.94 -1.99
CA ASN A 68 -35.85 11.60 -0.93
C ASN A 68 -35.80 10.12 -0.52
N PHE A 69 -35.56 9.22 -1.47
CA PHE A 69 -35.53 7.79 -1.22
C PHE A 69 -34.22 7.32 -0.64
N MET A 70 -33.09 7.67 -1.26
CA MET A 70 -31.77 7.25 -0.80
C MET A 70 -31.35 7.90 0.53
N PHE A 71 -31.70 9.18 0.73
CA PHE A 71 -31.18 9.97 1.83
C PHE A 71 -32.02 9.86 3.11
N LYS A 72 -33.29 9.51 3.03
CA LYS A 72 -34.15 9.38 4.21
C LYS A 72 -34.06 8.02 4.90
N ASP A 73 -33.69 6.95 4.20
CA ASP A 73 -33.56 5.62 4.79
C ASP A 73 -32.40 4.80 4.23
N SER A 74 -31.30 4.79 4.96
CA SER A 74 -30.10 4.01 4.60
C SER A 74 -30.37 2.49 4.49
N SER A 75 -31.54 1.98 4.95
CA SER A 75 -31.90 0.55 4.79
C SER A 75 -32.13 0.18 3.33
N GLN A 76 -32.44 1.15 2.48
CA GLN A 76 -32.69 0.94 1.06
C GLN A 76 -31.40 0.66 0.26
N VAL A 77 -30.24 0.97 0.82
CA VAL A 77 -28.94 0.75 0.15
C VAL A 77 -28.76 -0.71 -0.29
N GLU A 78 -29.16 -1.68 0.56
CA GLU A 78 -29.02 -3.11 0.26
C GLU A 78 -29.92 -3.57 -0.91
N ILE A 79 -31.03 -2.87 -1.13
CA ILE A 79 -31.97 -3.16 -2.23
C ILE A 79 -31.48 -2.49 -3.53
N MET A 80 -30.95 -1.28 -3.43
CA MET A 80 -30.57 -0.48 -4.59
C MET A 80 -29.20 -0.83 -5.15
N TYR A 81 -28.28 -1.24 -4.27
CA TYR A 81 -26.91 -1.53 -4.70
C TYR A 81 -26.81 -2.58 -5.82
N PRO A 82 -27.49 -3.73 -5.77
CA PRO A 82 -27.43 -4.70 -6.85
C PRO A 82 -27.93 -4.13 -8.21
N TRP A 83 -28.94 -3.27 -8.18
CA TRP A 83 -29.50 -2.66 -9.41
C TRP A 83 -28.54 -1.67 -10.02
N TYR A 84 -27.93 -0.80 -9.19
CA TYR A 84 -26.91 0.13 -9.69
C TYR A 84 -25.67 -0.59 -10.19
N LEU A 85 -25.28 -1.68 -9.54
CA LEU A 85 -24.17 -2.50 -10.00
C LEU A 85 -24.44 -3.11 -11.37
N GLU A 86 -25.67 -3.55 -11.60
CA GLU A 86 -26.12 -4.03 -12.91
C GLU A 86 -26.07 -2.92 -13.97
N ILE A 87 -26.59 -1.73 -13.66
CA ILE A 87 -26.54 -0.55 -14.54
C ILE A 87 -25.10 -0.19 -14.88
N ILE A 88 -24.21 -0.11 -13.88
CA ILE A 88 -22.81 0.28 -14.06
C ILE A 88 -22.05 -0.75 -14.93
N ASN A 89 -22.34 -2.04 -14.78
CA ASN A 89 -21.74 -3.11 -15.57
C ASN A 89 -22.39 -3.27 -16.96
N SER A 90 -23.52 -2.64 -17.20
CA SER A 90 -24.20 -2.70 -18.49
C SER A 90 -23.35 -2.08 -19.60
N THR A 91 -23.36 -2.69 -20.77
CA THR A 91 -22.79 -2.14 -22.02
C THR A 91 -23.78 -1.21 -22.73
N ASP A 92 -24.94 -0.99 -22.14
CA ASP A 92 -26.00 -0.20 -22.71
C ASP A 92 -25.56 1.25 -22.92
N LYS A 93 -25.85 1.82 -24.09
CA LYS A 93 -25.53 3.21 -24.44
C LYS A 93 -26.33 4.22 -23.63
N ASP A 94 -27.27 3.74 -22.87
CA ASP A 94 -28.26 4.52 -22.13
C ASP A 94 -27.88 4.86 -20.71
N VAL A 95 -26.73 4.33 -20.26
CA VAL A 95 -26.17 4.71 -18.96
C VAL A 95 -25.61 6.13 -19.05
N ASP A 96 -26.24 7.04 -18.33
CA ASP A 96 -25.84 8.44 -18.21
C ASP A 96 -24.89 8.65 -17.03
N ILE A 97 -24.16 9.78 -17.05
CA ILE A 97 -23.26 10.22 -15.97
C ILE A 97 -24.02 10.43 -14.65
N THR A 98 -25.29 10.79 -14.67
CA THR A 98 -26.15 10.92 -13.50
C THR A 98 -26.35 9.60 -12.77
N HIS A 99 -26.43 8.48 -13.47
CA HIS A 99 -26.49 7.15 -12.86
C HIS A 99 -25.20 6.86 -12.05
N ILE A 100 -24.05 7.30 -12.58
CA ILE A 100 -22.76 7.14 -11.88
C ILE A 100 -22.70 8.04 -10.67
N ALA A 101 -23.21 9.28 -10.76
CA ALA A 101 -23.27 10.20 -9.63
C ALA A 101 -24.17 9.65 -8.49
N HIS A 102 -25.31 9.08 -8.83
CA HIS A 102 -26.19 8.41 -7.86
C HIS A 102 -25.53 7.16 -7.26
N PHE A 103 -24.83 6.37 -8.07
CA PHE A 103 -24.07 5.22 -7.58
C PHE A 103 -22.97 5.67 -6.58
N ALA A 104 -22.22 6.73 -6.88
CA ALA A 104 -21.23 7.27 -5.96
C ALA A 104 -21.82 7.68 -4.61
N LYS A 105 -23.00 8.34 -4.63
CA LYS A 105 -23.77 8.67 -3.40
C LYS A 105 -24.18 7.39 -2.67
N LEU A 106 -24.67 6.38 -3.39
CA LEU A 106 -25.08 5.09 -2.82
C LEU A 106 -23.89 4.38 -2.16
N LEU A 107 -22.70 4.41 -2.79
CA LEU A 107 -21.48 3.86 -2.23
C LEU A 107 -21.09 4.53 -0.89
N HIS A 108 -21.31 5.83 -0.75
CA HIS A 108 -21.09 6.53 0.52
C HIS A 108 -21.95 5.95 1.66
N PHE A 109 -23.23 5.71 1.42
CA PHE A 109 -24.13 5.12 2.42
C PHE A 109 -23.81 3.64 2.68
N LYS A 110 -23.51 2.87 1.62
CA LYS A 110 -23.08 1.47 1.73
C LYS A 110 -21.85 1.34 2.61
N ALA A 111 -20.80 2.13 2.32
CA ALA A 111 -19.57 2.14 3.08
C ALA A 111 -19.79 2.43 4.56
N SER A 112 -20.61 3.45 4.87
CA SER A 112 -20.96 3.83 6.25
C SER A 112 -21.72 2.73 7.01
N ARG A 113 -22.51 1.91 6.32
CA ARG A 113 -23.22 0.78 6.93
C ARG A 113 -22.33 -0.44 7.10
N GLU A 114 -21.54 -0.76 6.08
CA GLU A 114 -20.62 -1.90 6.13
C GLU A 114 -19.59 -1.73 7.23
N ALA A 115 -19.00 -0.53 7.40
CA ALA A 115 -18.05 -0.24 8.47
C ALA A 115 -18.60 -0.50 9.89
N LYS A 116 -19.93 -0.58 10.07
CA LYS A 116 -20.57 -0.94 11.34
C LYS A 116 -20.84 -2.44 11.51
N LYS A 117 -20.83 -3.21 10.43
CA LYS A 117 -21.23 -4.63 10.41
C LYS A 117 -20.04 -5.57 10.21
N ILE A 118 -19.00 -5.11 9.51
CA ILE A 118 -17.83 -5.90 9.14
C ILE A 118 -16.56 -5.14 9.47
N SER A 119 -15.41 -5.81 9.37
CA SER A 119 -14.11 -5.17 9.54
C SER A 119 -13.97 -3.92 8.65
N GLY A 120 -13.47 -2.81 9.20
CA GLY A 120 -13.24 -1.58 8.47
C GLY A 120 -12.29 -1.75 7.28
N ALA A 121 -11.34 -2.69 7.36
CA ALA A 121 -10.44 -3.03 6.25
C ALA A 121 -11.22 -3.67 5.09
N VAL A 122 -12.12 -4.60 5.38
CA VAL A 122 -12.98 -5.26 4.38
C VAL A 122 -13.98 -4.28 3.78
N ALA A 123 -14.60 -3.43 4.60
CA ALA A 123 -15.52 -2.40 4.12
C ALA A 123 -14.83 -1.42 3.17
N LYS A 124 -13.59 -1.01 3.50
CA LYS A 124 -12.76 -0.16 2.64
C LYS A 124 -12.44 -0.85 1.32
N GLU A 125 -12.06 -2.12 1.36
CA GLU A 125 -11.71 -2.87 0.14
C GLU A 125 -12.91 -3.03 -0.79
N ASN A 126 -14.08 -3.38 -0.24
CA ASN A 126 -15.34 -3.42 -1.00
C ASN A 126 -15.64 -2.06 -1.66
N PHE A 127 -15.48 -0.97 -0.90
CA PHE A 127 -15.70 0.38 -1.42
C PHE A 127 -14.70 0.71 -2.55
N LEU A 128 -13.41 0.40 -2.40
CA LEU A 128 -12.40 0.70 -3.42
C LEU A 128 -12.66 -0.03 -4.73
N ARG A 129 -13.12 -1.29 -4.66
CA ARG A 129 -13.54 -2.04 -5.84
C ARG A 129 -14.73 -1.39 -6.55
N ASP A 130 -15.76 -1.04 -5.81
CA ASP A 130 -16.97 -0.41 -6.37
C ASP A 130 -16.67 1.00 -6.91
N ARG A 131 -15.78 1.72 -6.25
CA ARG A 131 -15.23 3.00 -6.70
C ARG A 131 -14.54 2.87 -8.06
N ALA A 132 -13.66 1.88 -8.22
CA ALA A 132 -12.95 1.66 -9.49
C ALA A 132 -13.92 1.42 -10.65
N LEU A 133 -15.02 0.68 -10.43
CA LEU A 133 -16.07 0.47 -11.41
C LEU A 133 -16.77 1.79 -11.79
N ALA A 134 -17.13 2.61 -10.80
CA ALA A 134 -17.78 3.90 -11.02
C ALA A 134 -16.87 4.85 -11.82
N GLU A 135 -15.60 4.98 -11.43
CA GLU A 135 -14.61 5.83 -12.10
C GLU A 135 -14.34 5.38 -13.54
N ALA A 136 -14.18 4.07 -13.77
CA ALA A 136 -13.96 3.52 -15.09
C ALA A 136 -15.14 3.84 -16.03
N LYS A 137 -16.38 3.63 -15.57
CA LYS A 137 -17.57 3.93 -16.35
C LYS A 137 -17.73 5.42 -16.62
N ALA A 138 -17.51 6.27 -15.61
CA ALA A 138 -17.58 7.72 -15.75
C ALA A 138 -16.56 8.25 -16.77
N ASN A 139 -15.34 7.71 -16.77
CA ASN A 139 -14.30 8.06 -17.75
C ASN A 139 -14.69 7.68 -19.17
N ILE A 140 -15.29 6.51 -19.37
CA ILE A 140 -15.80 6.07 -20.69
C ILE A 140 -16.89 7.04 -21.18
N LEU A 141 -17.84 7.41 -20.32
CA LEU A 141 -18.91 8.33 -20.67
C LEU A 141 -18.39 9.72 -21.01
N LEU A 142 -17.44 10.23 -20.22
CA LEU A 142 -16.81 11.53 -20.47
C LEU A 142 -16.00 11.55 -21.77
N ALA A 143 -15.29 10.47 -22.08
CA ALA A 143 -14.52 10.35 -23.32
C ALA A 143 -15.43 10.31 -24.56
N ASN A 144 -16.63 9.75 -24.44
CA ASN A 144 -17.61 9.63 -25.53
C ASN A 144 -18.64 10.76 -25.58
N ALA A 145 -18.57 11.75 -24.67
CA ALA A 145 -19.52 12.85 -24.60
C ALA A 145 -19.45 13.76 -25.85
N ASP A 146 -20.60 14.07 -26.41
CA ASP A 146 -20.72 14.91 -27.59
C ASP A 146 -20.58 16.40 -27.22
N PRO A 147 -19.55 17.11 -27.69
CA PRO A 147 -19.36 18.53 -27.41
C PRO A 147 -20.37 19.43 -28.20
N THR A 148 -21.07 18.89 -29.16
CA THR A 148 -22.06 19.64 -29.96
C THR A 148 -23.50 19.51 -29.45
N PHE A 149 -23.75 18.46 -28.62
CA PHE A 149 -25.06 18.25 -28.01
C PHE A 149 -25.27 19.18 -26.81
N ILE A 150 -26.28 20.07 -26.89
CA ILE A 150 -26.60 20.99 -25.80
C ILE A 150 -27.55 20.33 -24.81
N VAL A 151 -27.12 20.19 -23.56
CA VAL A 151 -27.91 19.57 -22.47
C VAL A 151 -28.74 20.62 -21.73
N ASP A 152 -28.21 21.85 -21.59
CA ASP A 152 -28.93 22.97 -20.98
C ASP A 152 -28.96 24.15 -21.98
N GLU A 153 -30.08 24.30 -22.67
CA GLU A 153 -30.28 25.37 -23.67
C GLU A 153 -30.22 26.77 -23.05
N LYS A 154 -30.68 26.93 -21.79
CA LYS A 154 -30.69 28.24 -21.10
C LYS A 154 -29.31 28.74 -20.77
N ARG A 155 -28.39 27.83 -20.45
CA ARG A 155 -27.01 28.11 -20.06
C ARG A 155 -26.00 27.84 -21.17
N GLY A 156 -26.43 27.22 -22.28
CA GLY A 156 -25.56 26.83 -23.39
C GLY A 156 -24.56 25.75 -23.01
N ILE A 157 -24.89 24.88 -22.04
CA ILE A 157 -24.00 23.84 -21.57
C ILE A 157 -24.11 22.63 -22.49
N ASN A 158 -23.00 22.23 -23.11
CA ASN A 158 -22.93 21.02 -23.89
C ASN A 158 -22.73 19.76 -23.02
N GLN A 159 -22.95 18.57 -23.62
CA GLN A 159 -22.87 17.31 -22.92
C GLN A 159 -21.48 17.05 -22.30
N LYS A 160 -20.41 17.42 -23.00
CA LYS A 160 -19.04 17.23 -22.52
C LYS A 160 -18.76 18.05 -21.27
N ASP A 161 -19.15 19.33 -21.25
CA ASP A 161 -18.97 20.21 -20.10
C ASP A 161 -19.86 19.78 -18.93
N TYR A 162 -21.08 19.34 -19.21
CA TYR A 162 -21.98 18.77 -18.20
C TYR A 162 -21.37 17.52 -17.57
N TYR A 163 -20.90 16.57 -18.39
CA TYR A 163 -20.26 15.33 -17.89
C TYR A 163 -18.99 15.61 -17.10
N ALA A 164 -18.17 16.56 -17.54
CA ALA A 164 -16.97 16.96 -16.80
C ALA A 164 -17.31 17.59 -15.44
N SER A 165 -18.41 18.32 -15.34
CA SER A 165 -18.90 18.87 -14.09
C SER A 165 -19.40 17.78 -13.14
N GLN A 166 -20.22 16.85 -13.66
CA GLN A 166 -20.71 15.70 -12.87
C GLN A 166 -19.57 14.79 -12.41
N PHE A 167 -18.58 14.54 -13.27
CA PHE A 167 -17.40 13.74 -12.94
C PHE A 167 -16.65 14.30 -11.73
N ARG A 168 -16.43 15.62 -11.69
CA ARG A 168 -15.82 16.25 -10.51
C ARG A 168 -16.64 16.06 -9.23
N GLY A 169 -17.96 16.11 -9.33
CA GLY A 169 -18.87 15.82 -8.23
C GLY A 169 -18.75 14.37 -7.72
N ILE A 170 -18.68 13.42 -8.67
CA ILE A 170 -18.44 12.00 -8.40
C ILE A 170 -17.13 11.80 -7.66
N GLU A 171 -16.01 12.32 -8.20
CA GLU A 171 -14.69 12.22 -7.57
C GLU A 171 -14.68 12.79 -6.15
N ASN A 172 -15.27 13.95 -5.94
CA ASN A 172 -15.36 14.58 -4.63
C ASN A 172 -16.10 13.68 -3.63
N THR A 173 -17.25 13.12 -4.02
CA THR A 173 -18.04 12.21 -3.18
C THR A 173 -17.26 10.95 -2.83
N LEU A 174 -16.60 10.34 -3.82
CA LEU A 174 -15.79 9.13 -3.63
C LEU A 174 -14.55 9.40 -2.78
N ASN A 175 -13.87 10.54 -2.98
CA ASN A 175 -12.70 10.93 -2.16
C ASN A 175 -13.10 11.22 -0.72
N GLN A 176 -14.21 11.91 -0.49
CA GLN A 176 -14.73 12.16 0.85
C GLN A 176 -15.07 10.86 1.57
N THR A 177 -15.69 9.90 0.87
CA THR A 177 -16.00 8.57 1.42
C THR A 177 -14.74 7.79 1.75
N ALA A 178 -13.74 7.80 0.86
CA ALA A 178 -12.45 7.15 1.09
C ALA A 178 -11.73 7.71 2.32
N GLY A 179 -11.76 9.03 2.52
CA GLY A 179 -11.18 9.70 3.67
C GLY A 179 -11.88 9.39 5.00
N GLY A 180 -13.13 8.93 4.96
CA GLY A 180 -13.89 8.55 6.15
C GLY A 180 -13.52 7.17 6.73
N PHE A 181 -12.78 6.34 6.00
CA PHE A 181 -12.32 5.05 6.53
C PHE A 181 -11.16 5.23 7.49
N ILE A 182 -11.35 4.78 8.73
CA ILE A 182 -10.26 4.67 9.70
C ILE A 182 -9.28 3.61 9.18
N ALA A 183 -7.99 3.88 9.25
CA ALA A 183 -6.96 2.91 8.89
C ALA A 183 -7.14 1.65 9.75
N SER A 184 -7.55 0.57 9.12
CA SER A 184 -7.71 -0.74 9.77
C SER A 184 -6.66 -1.69 9.21
N ASN A 185 -5.86 -2.26 10.10
CA ASN A 185 -4.83 -3.25 9.77
C ASN A 185 -5.35 -4.69 9.97
N ASP A 186 -6.65 -4.92 9.77
CA ASP A 186 -7.24 -6.25 9.87
C ASP A 186 -6.92 -7.10 8.63
N TYR A 187 -5.64 -7.44 8.52
CA TYR A 187 -5.13 -8.23 7.39
C TYR A 187 -5.73 -9.64 7.35
N ALA A 188 -6.07 -10.23 8.50
CA ALA A 188 -6.68 -11.56 8.57
C ALA A 188 -8.07 -11.57 7.91
N ALA A 189 -8.87 -10.52 8.16
CA ALA A 189 -10.18 -10.38 7.51
C ALA A 189 -10.04 -10.15 5.99
N LEU A 190 -9.03 -9.40 5.56
CA LEU A 190 -8.73 -9.21 4.12
C LEU A 190 -8.29 -10.50 3.45
N GLU A 191 -7.41 -11.28 4.08
CA GLU A 191 -7.00 -12.58 3.55
C GLU A 191 -8.18 -13.55 3.42
N LYS A 192 -9.08 -13.58 4.39
CA LYS A 192 -10.30 -14.38 4.31
C LYS A 192 -11.17 -13.95 3.14
N LEU A 193 -11.43 -12.64 2.99
CA LEU A 193 -12.20 -12.08 1.87
C LEU A 193 -11.62 -12.52 0.53
N PHE A 194 -10.32 -12.31 0.31
CA PHE A 194 -9.68 -12.62 -0.96
C PHE A 194 -9.58 -14.12 -1.24
N ASN A 195 -9.40 -14.96 -0.22
CA ASN A 195 -9.46 -16.41 -0.39
C ASN A 195 -10.86 -16.89 -0.81
N GLU A 196 -11.92 -16.33 -0.23
CA GLU A 196 -13.30 -16.61 -0.64
C GLU A 196 -13.57 -16.16 -2.08
N ARG A 197 -13.03 -15.00 -2.48
CA ARG A 197 -13.15 -14.48 -3.83
C ARG A 197 -12.35 -15.29 -4.83
N LEU A 198 -11.13 -15.67 -4.53
CA LEU A 198 -10.31 -16.55 -5.38
C LEU A 198 -11.02 -17.87 -5.69
N SER A 199 -11.72 -18.43 -4.69
CA SER A 199 -12.46 -19.68 -4.88
C SER A 199 -13.69 -19.54 -5.78
N LYS A 200 -14.28 -18.34 -5.88
CA LYS A 200 -15.51 -18.06 -6.65
C LYS A 200 -15.24 -17.42 -8.01
N GLU A 201 -14.32 -16.47 -8.04
CA GLU A 201 -14.06 -15.59 -9.19
C GLU A 201 -12.80 -16.00 -9.97
N GLY A 202 -11.93 -16.83 -9.35
CA GLY A 202 -10.74 -17.39 -9.99
C GLY A 202 -9.56 -16.41 -10.10
N PRO A 203 -8.65 -16.63 -11.10
CA PRO A 203 -7.35 -15.95 -11.15
C PRO A 203 -7.37 -14.43 -11.33
N ALA A 204 -8.47 -13.86 -11.82
CA ALA A 204 -8.60 -12.40 -12.02
C ALA A 204 -8.41 -11.62 -10.70
N VAL A 205 -8.72 -12.24 -9.55
CA VAL A 205 -8.59 -11.63 -8.22
C VAL A 205 -7.12 -11.35 -7.83
N TRP A 206 -6.13 -12.04 -8.45
CA TRP A 206 -4.71 -11.82 -8.12
C TRP A 206 -4.26 -10.37 -8.36
N GLU A 207 -4.72 -9.73 -9.42
CA GLU A 207 -4.37 -8.32 -9.70
C GLU A 207 -4.96 -7.37 -8.64
N GLU A 208 -6.17 -7.65 -8.16
CA GLU A 208 -6.78 -6.86 -7.09
C GLU A 208 -6.03 -7.02 -5.75
N ILE A 209 -5.56 -8.23 -5.44
CA ILE A 209 -4.74 -8.47 -4.24
C ILE A 209 -3.48 -7.63 -4.26
N LEU A 210 -2.83 -7.44 -5.42
CA LEU A 210 -1.61 -6.64 -5.55
C LEU A 210 -1.81 -5.15 -5.23
N THR A 211 -3.01 -4.63 -5.42
CA THR A 211 -3.37 -3.23 -5.15
C THR A 211 -4.13 -3.04 -3.84
N SER A 212 -4.50 -4.15 -3.18
CA SER A 212 -5.28 -4.14 -1.94
C SER A 212 -4.50 -3.69 -0.72
N GLY A 213 -5.21 -3.54 0.41
CA GLY A 213 -4.60 -3.26 1.72
C GLY A 213 -3.58 -4.29 2.17
N LEU A 214 -3.58 -5.52 1.62
CA LEU A 214 -2.62 -6.57 1.92
C LEU A 214 -1.17 -6.22 1.54
N GLN A 215 -0.97 -5.29 0.63
CA GLN A 215 0.37 -4.77 0.30
C GLN A 215 1.10 -4.18 1.51
N HIS A 216 0.38 -3.71 2.52
CA HIS A 216 0.95 -3.14 3.75
C HIS A 216 1.20 -4.18 4.85
N SER A 217 0.74 -5.41 4.68
CA SER A 217 1.00 -6.52 5.61
C SER A 217 2.34 -7.18 5.31
N ASP A 218 3.31 -7.05 6.20
CA ASP A 218 4.64 -7.66 6.04
C ASP A 218 4.61 -9.20 6.03
N SER A 219 3.57 -9.81 6.61
CA SER A 219 3.44 -11.27 6.79
C SER A 219 2.39 -11.92 5.90
N SER A 220 1.70 -11.18 5.01
CA SER A 220 0.66 -11.76 4.17
C SER A 220 1.25 -12.74 3.15
N GLU A 221 0.93 -14.03 3.34
CA GLU A 221 1.27 -15.08 2.39
C GLU A 221 0.47 -14.95 1.09
N LEU A 222 -0.77 -14.48 1.18
CA LEU A 222 -1.65 -14.33 0.03
C LEU A 222 -1.12 -13.22 -0.92
N TYR A 223 -0.68 -12.09 -0.35
CA TYR A 223 -0.03 -11.05 -1.14
C TYR A 223 1.28 -11.54 -1.78
N MET A 224 2.05 -12.35 -1.03
CA MET A 224 3.27 -12.97 -1.57
C MET A 224 2.97 -13.90 -2.75
N GLN A 225 1.91 -14.71 -2.67
CA GLN A 225 1.47 -15.56 -3.77
C GLN A 225 1.04 -14.74 -5.00
N ALA A 226 0.35 -13.62 -4.79
CA ALA A 226 -0.03 -12.71 -5.87
C ALA A 226 1.20 -12.15 -6.60
N LEU A 227 2.23 -11.72 -5.85
CA LEU A 227 3.50 -11.27 -6.43
C LEU A 227 4.19 -12.38 -7.25
N LEU A 228 4.22 -13.61 -6.72
CA LEU A 228 4.81 -14.75 -7.42
C LEU A 228 4.06 -15.09 -8.71
N ASN A 229 2.74 -15.11 -8.67
CA ASN A 229 1.90 -15.33 -9.85
C ASN A 229 2.15 -14.26 -10.92
N LYS A 230 2.19 -12.98 -10.51
CA LYS A 230 2.50 -11.87 -11.44
C LYS A 230 3.88 -12.03 -12.05
N TYR A 231 4.89 -12.36 -11.24
CA TYR A 231 6.26 -12.55 -11.71
C TYR A 231 6.41 -13.73 -12.70
N GLN A 232 5.62 -14.78 -12.53
CA GLN A 232 5.62 -15.91 -13.48
C GLN A 232 5.11 -15.53 -14.87
N VAL A 233 4.17 -14.59 -14.95
CA VAL A 233 3.58 -14.11 -16.21
C VAL A 233 4.43 -12.99 -16.81
N GLU A 234 4.86 -12.05 -16.01
CA GLU A 234 5.60 -10.85 -16.40
C GLU A 234 6.81 -10.63 -15.48
N PRO A 235 7.91 -11.36 -15.68
CA PRO A 235 9.13 -11.12 -14.91
C PRO A 235 9.64 -9.70 -15.11
N SER A 236 9.89 -8.98 -14.00
CA SER A 236 10.47 -7.65 -14.04
C SER A 236 11.37 -7.40 -12.83
N PHE A 237 12.31 -6.47 -12.99
CA PHE A 237 13.22 -6.03 -11.93
C PHE A 237 12.47 -5.60 -10.68
N ASP A 238 11.46 -4.74 -10.80
CA ASP A 238 10.70 -4.23 -9.67
C ASP A 238 9.95 -5.34 -8.92
N LEU A 239 9.37 -6.30 -9.63
CA LEU A 239 8.70 -7.44 -9.02
C LEU A 239 9.71 -8.35 -8.31
N ALA A 240 10.87 -8.62 -8.90
CA ALA A 240 11.92 -9.41 -8.25
C ALA A 240 12.36 -8.77 -6.94
N ILE A 241 12.59 -7.45 -6.91
CA ILE A 241 12.94 -6.72 -5.68
C ILE A 241 11.80 -6.72 -4.66
N LYS A 242 10.55 -6.53 -5.08
CA LYS A 242 9.39 -6.61 -4.18
C LYS A 242 9.26 -7.99 -3.55
N ILE A 243 9.42 -9.05 -4.35
CA ILE A 243 9.40 -10.43 -3.88
C ILE A 243 10.55 -10.69 -2.90
N ALA A 244 11.78 -10.30 -3.23
CA ALA A 244 12.95 -10.50 -2.39
C ALA A 244 12.78 -9.85 -1.01
N ASN A 245 12.35 -8.58 -0.98
CA ASN A 245 12.10 -7.83 0.24
C ASN A 245 11.01 -8.47 1.12
N ARG A 246 9.94 -8.94 0.49
CA ARG A 246 8.81 -9.57 1.19
C ARG A 246 9.15 -10.97 1.67
N ALA A 247 9.77 -11.79 0.84
CA ALA A 247 10.17 -13.16 1.15
C ALA A 247 11.07 -13.22 2.39
N GLY A 248 11.98 -12.25 2.56
CA GLY A 248 12.84 -12.14 3.74
C GLY A 248 12.10 -11.93 5.07
N LYS A 249 10.80 -11.57 5.03
CA LYS A 249 9.96 -11.34 6.21
C LYS A 249 9.03 -12.50 6.53
N ILE A 250 8.78 -13.41 5.60
CA ILE A 250 7.85 -14.54 5.73
C ILE A 250 8.66 -15.84 5.83
N ASP A 251 8.53 -16.57 6.93
CA ASP A 251 9.35 -17.75 7.24
C ASP A 251 9.35 -18.78 6.12
N LYS A 252 8.20 -19.06 5.53
CA LYS A 252 8.03 -20.00 4.42
C LYS A 252 8.84 -19.65 3.17
N TYR A 253 9.10 -18.37 2.91
CA TYR A 253 9.74 -17.87 1.69
C TYR A 253 11.17 -17.35 1.91
N LYS A 254 11.67 -17.32 3.15
CA LYS A 254 13.03 -16.80 3.48
C LYS A 254 14.13 -17.41 2.64
N GLY A 255 14.03 -18.72 2.33
CA GLY A 255 15.01 -19.41 1.50
C GLY A 255 15.12 -18.88 0.06
N ASN A 256 14.04 -18.33 -0.47
CA ASN A 256 13.93 -17.86 -1.85
C ASN A 256 14.31 -16.38 -2.02
N ALA A 257 14.34 -15.61 -0.93
CA ALA A 257 14.58 -14.17 -0.98
C ALA A 257 15.89 -13.82 -1.69
N LEU A 258 16.95 -14.57 -1.45
CA LEU A 258 18.28 -14.32 -2.02
C LEU A 258 18.30 -14.54 -3.54
N SER A 259 17.64 -15.59 -4.03
CA SER A 259 17.60 -15.87 -5.47
C SER A 259 16.87 -14.78 -6.26
N TYR A 260 15.84 -14.16 -5.68
CA TYR A 260 15.16 -13.03 -6.33
C TYR A 260 16.01 -11.75 -6.35
N TYR A 261 16.83 -11.50 -5.33
CA TYR A 261 17.85 -10.44 -5.40
C TYR A 261 18.86 -10.73 -6.51
N GLU A 262 19.38 -11.96 -6.58
CA GLU A 262 20.36 -12.36 -7.61
C GLU A 262 19.77 -12.23 -9.01
N MET A 263 18.52 -12.64 -9.23
CA MET A 263 17.82 -12.46 -10.51
C MET A 263 17.65 -10.99 -10.85
N ALA A 264 17.29 -10.14 -9.87
CA ALA A 264 17.17 -8.69 -10.10
C ALA A 264 18.52 -8.06 -10.49
N PHE A 265 19.62 -8.43 -9.82
CA PHE A 265 20.96 -7.89 -10.13
C PHE A 265 21.52 -8.32 -11.49
N GLN A 266 20.90 -9.31 -12.14
CA GLN A 266 21.26 -9.73 -13.50
C GLN A 266 20.49 -8.96 -14.59
N GLN A 267 19.46 -8.17 -14.22
CA GLN A 267 18.65 -7.45 -15.18
C GLN A 267 19.28 -6.10 -15.54
N PRO A 268 19.16 -5.65 -16.81
CA PRO A 268 19.73 -4.39 -17.27
C PRO A 268 19.30 -3.19 -16.42
N GLU A 269 18.04 -3.16 -16.00
CA GLU A 269 17.44 -2.10 -15.19
C GLU A 269 18.18 -1.86 -13.87
N PHE A 270 18.88 -2.87 -13.33
CA PHE A 270 19.70 -2.70 -12.15
C PHE A 270 20.86 -1.73 -12.40
N TYR A 271 21.47 -1.81 -13.57
CA TYR A 271 22.62 -0.97 -13.95
C TYR A 271 22.22 0.44 -14.36
N ASP A 272 20.92 0.64 -14.68
CA ASP A 272 20.36 1.98 -14.96
C ASP A 272 20.03 2.76 -13.68
N LEU A 273 20.04 2.09 -12.52
CA LEU A 273 19.83 2.75 -11.23
C LEU A 273 21.01 3.65 -10.85
N SER A 274 20.72 4.70 -10.08
CA SER A 274 21.80 5.49 -9.46
C SER A 274 22.69 4.62 -8.57
N ASN A 275 23.96 5.01 -8.47
CA ASN A 275 24.95 4.33 -7.63
C ASN A 275 24.47 4.16 -6.18
N PHE A 276 23.83 5.20 -5.65
CA PHE A 276 23.23 5.14 -4.30
C PHE A 276 22.14 4.07 -4.19
N ARG A 277 21.25 3.97 -5.19
CA ARG A 277 20.20 2.97 -5.21
C ARG A 277 20.74 1.55 -5.34
N GLN A 278 21.76 1.33 -6.17
CA GLN A 278 22.45 0.05 -6.27
C GLN A 278 23.05 -0.37 -4.90
N ALA A 279 23.75 0.56 -4.23
CA ALA A 279 24.32 0.32 -2.90
C ALA A 279 23.24 -0.06 -1.87
N GLN A 280 22.10 0.62 -1.87
CA GLN A 280 20.96 0.27 -1.00
C GLN A 280 20.44 -1.16 -1.24
N LEU A 281 20.35 -1.58 -2.48
CA LEU A 281 19.88 -2.92 -2.83
C LEU A 281 20.89 -4.00 -2.42
N TYR A 282 22.19 -3.77 -2.60
CA TYR A 282 23.21 -4.67 -2.09
C TYR A 282 23.13 -4.80 -0.57
N LEU A 283 22.93 -3.71 0.19
CA LEU A 283 22.75 -3.78 1.64
C LEU A 283 21.44 -4.44 2.05
N GLY A 284 20.36 -4.29 1.27
CA GLY A 284 19.10 -5.01 1.43
C GLY A 284 19.30 -6.53 1.35
N MET A 285 20.08 -6.98 0.37
CA MET A 285 20.49 -8.38 0.25
C MET A 285 21.32 -8.84 1.46
N VAL A 286 22.28 -8.04 1.92
CA VAL A 286 23.07 -8.35 3.13
C VAL A 286 22.15 -8.54 4.34
N GLY A 287 21.18 -7.66 4.55
CA GLY A 287 20.20 -7.78 5.63
C GLY A 287 19.41 -9.10 5.55
N THR A 288 19.04 -9.53 4.35
CA THR A 288 18.35 -10.81 4.11
C THR A 288 19.29 -12.01 4.36
N MET A 289 20.54 -11.94 3.91
CA MET A 289 21.57 -12.96 4.18
C MET A 289 21.82 -13.15 5.68
N MET A 290 21.92 -12.03 6.44
CA MET A 290 22.10 -12.08 7.90
C MET A 290 20.93 -12.75 8.61
N LYS A 291 19.68 -12.45 8.18
CA LYS A 291 18.46 -13.11 8.70
C LYS A 291 18.41 -14.60 8.34
N ALA A 292 18.91 -14.97 7.17
CA ALA A 292 19.03 -16.36 6.72
C ALA A 292 20.21 -17.12 7.35
N GLY A 293 20.95 -16.51 8.29
CA GLY A 293 22.09 -17.14 8.98
C GLY A 293 23.30 -17.37 8.10
N ARG A 294 23.44 -16.67 6.98
CA ARG A 294 24.63 -16.77 6.12
C ARG A 294 25.87 -16.24 6.83
N SER A 295 27.03 -16.79 6.48
CA SER A 295 28.30 -16.38 7.11
C SER A 295 28.59 -14.90 6.86
N GLY A 296 29.20 -14.24 7.85
CA GLY A 296 29.61 -12.85 7.71
C GLY A 296 30.56 -12.63 6.52
N ALA A 297 31.44 -13.59 6.20
CA ALA A 297 32.32 -13.54 5.03
C ALA A 297 31.54 -13.51 3.71
N ALA A 298 30.47 -14.29 3.61
CA ALA A 298 29.59 -14.23 2.43
C ALA A 298 28.87 -12.88 2.29
N CYS A 299 28.43 -12.30 3.43
CA CYS A 299 27.82 -10.97 3.46
C CYS A 299 28.78 -9.86 2.99
N MET A 300 30.07 -9.98 3.35
CA MET A 300 31.08 -8.96 3.02
C MET A 300 31.24 -8.74 1.50
N LYS A 301 31.01 -9.74 0.67
CA LYS A 301 31.02 -9.58 -0.80
C LYS A 301 30.06 -8.45 -1.24
N TYR A 302 28.84 -8.44 -0.73
CA TYR A 302 27.82 -7.45 -1.11
C TYR A 302 28.01 -6.11 -0.39
N VAL A 303 28.63 -6.11 0.80
CA VAL A 303 29.08 -4.87 1.45
C VAL A 303 30.16 -4.18 0.62
N ASP A 304 31.10 -4.93 0.05
CA ASP A 304 32.12 -4.37 -0.83
C ASP A 304 31.51 -3.81 -2.11
N LEU A 305 30.60 -4.55 -2.77
CA LEU A 305 29.87 -4.05 -3.94
C LEU A 305 29.08 -2.76 -3.61
N ALA A 306 28.47 -2.68 -2.43
CA ALA A 306 27.79 -1.45 -2.00
C ALA A 306 28.76 -0.27 -1.85
N LYS A 307 29.97 -0.51 -1.30
CA LYS A 307 31.00 0.50 -1.17
C LYS A 307 31.63 0.92 -2.51
N GLU A 308 31.74 -0.04 -3.45
CA GLU A 308 32.20 0.22 -4.80
C GLU A 308 31.19 1.06 -5.58
N ALA A 309 29.89 0.74 -5.46
CA ALA A 309 28.82 1.48 -6.12
C ALA A 309 28.70 2.92 -5.56
N CYS A 310 28.71 3.08 -4.23
CA CYS A 310 28.54 4.38 -3.58
C CYS A 310 29.52 4.51 -2.39
N PRO A 311 30.78 4.94 -2.63
CA PRO A 311 31.80 5.04 -1.60
C PRO A 311 31.46 6.01 -0.47
N GLU A 312 30.65 7.03 -0.72
CA GLU A 312 30.19 8.03 0.23
C GLU A 312 29.05 7.54 1.14
N TYR A 313 28.41 6.38 0.87
CA TYR A 313 27.27 5.89 1.62
C TYR A 313 27.69 5.28 2.97
N PRO A 314 27.44 5.96 4.12
CA PRO A 314 27.99 5.56 5.42
C PRO A 314 27.46 4.21 5.93
N GLU A 315 26.23 3.83 5.56
CA GLU A 315 25.59 2.57 5.98
C GLU A 315 26.38 1.35 5.52
N SER A 316 27.08 1.41 4.38
CA SER A 316 27.92 0.31 3.90
C SER A 316 29.07 0.02 4.88
N TYR A 317 29.63 1.05 5.48
CA TYR A 317 30.70 0.94 6.47
C TYR A 317 30.15 0.58 7.87
N MET A 318 28.96 1.03 8.19
CA MET A 318 28.26 0.64 9.43
C MET A 318 27.96 -0.86 9.43
N ILE A 319 27.46 -1.41 8.32
CA ILE A 319 27.19 -2.85 8.20
C ILE A 319 28.46 -3.66 8.30
N GLU A 320 29.59 -3.22 7.73
CA GLU A 320 30.88 -3.88 7.93
C GLU A 320 31.26 -3.93 9.41
N ALA A 321 31.17 -2.80 10.14
CA ALA A 321 31.47 -2.74 11.57
C ALA A 321 30.58 -3.71 12.37
N GLN A 322 29.29 -3.79 12.06
CA GLN A 322 28.36 -4.72 12.71
C GLN A 322 28.67 -6.20 12.41
N LEU A 323 29.03 -6.54 11.17
CA LEU A 323 29.45 -7.89 10.81
C LEU A 323 30.74 -8.27 11.53
N PHE A 324 31.72 -7.35 11.57
CA PHE A 324 32.96 -7.54 12.31
C PHE A 324 32.70 -7.77 13.79
N GLN A 325 31.87 -6.95 14.43
CA GLN A 325 31.51 -7.09 15.85
C GLN A 325 30.92 -8.46 16.17
N ARG A 326 29.99 -8.93 15.35
CA ARG A 326 29.39 -10.27 15.50
C ARG A 326 30.41 -11.38 15.38
N ALA A 327 31.31 -11.30 14.40
CA ALA A 327 32.36 -12.28 14.22
C ALA A 327 33.42 -12.27 15.34
N ALA A 328 33.79 -11.09 15.83
CA ALA A 328 34.73 -10.89 16.91
C ALA A 328 34.26 -11.47 18.26
N ALA A 329 32.94 -11.52 18.49
CA ALA A 329 32.35 -12.13 19.68
C ALA A 329 32.80 -13.61 19.87
N GLY A 330 33.16 -14.29 18.80
CA GLY A 330 33.68 -15.67 18.85
C GLY A 330 35.04 -15.81 19.55
N PHE A 331 35.80 -14.71 19.70
CA PHE A 331 37.07 -14.72 20.41
C PHE A 331 36.93 -14.69 21.95
N SER A 332 35.82 -14.20 22.48
CA SER A 332 35.62 -13.97 23.91
C SER A 332 35.98 -15.15 24.82
N LYS A 333 35.78 -16.40 24.34
CA LYS A 333 36.03 -17.65 25.05
C LYS A 333 37.35 -18.33 24.64
N ARG A 334 38.02 -17.88 23.58
CA ARG A 334 39.18 -18.58 22.99
C ARG A 334 40.48 -17.77 23.14
N ASP A 335 40.40 -16.49 22.94
CA ASP A 335 41.53 -15.56 22.94
C ASP A 335 41.04 -14.19 23.42
N TYR A 336 41.16 -13.99 24.74
CA TYR A 336 40.67 -12.77 25.40
C TYR A 336 41.39 -11.51 24.90
N PHE A 337 42.71 -11.62 24.65
CA PHE A 337 43.44 -10.47 24.11
C PHE A 337 42.94 -10.08 22.73
N THR A 338 42.82 -11.04 21.81
CA THR A 338 42.28 -10.78 20.48
C THR A 338 40.83 -10.25 20.53
N TYR A 339 40.02 -10.74 21.49
CA TYR A 339 38.70 -10.18 21.75
C TYR A 339 38.77 -8.71 22.13
N CYS A 340 39.56 -8.34 23.11
CA CYS A 340 39.73 -6.94 23.52
C CYS A 340 40.37 -6.09 22.43
N PHE A 341 41.38 -6.62 21.70
CA PHE A 341 41.96 -5.93 20.53
C PHE A 341 40.95 -5.67 19.41
N SER A 342 39.97 -6.55 19.23
CA SER A 342 38.93 -6.34 18.23
C SER A 342 38.13 -5.06 18.48
N TYR A 343 38.07 -4.53 19.71
CA TYR A 343 37.48 -3.23 20.00
C TYR A 343 38.32 -2.06 19.51
N CYS A 344 39.63 -2.22 19.38
CA CYS A 344 40.49 -1.22 18.72
C CYS A 344 40.15 -1.14 17.23
N VAL A 345 39.93 -2.30 16.58
CA VAL A 345 39.49 -2.36 15.18
C VAL A 345 38.09 -1.75 15.01
N LEU A 346 37.16 -2.12 15.90
CA LEU A 346 35.81 -1.56 15.88
C LEU A 346 35.80 -0.04 16.03
N TYR A 347 36.62 0.48 16.93
CA TYR A 347 36.76 1.92 17.11
C TYR A 347 37.19 2.61 15.80
N ASP A 348 38.17 2.05 15.10
CA ASP A 348 38.64 2.61 13.81
C ASP A 348 37.58 2.47 12.71
N LEU A 349 36.81 1.37 12.65
CA LEU A 349 35.71 1.20 11.75
C LEU A 349 34.60 2.24 11.99
N TYR A 350 34.20 2.46 13.24
CA TYR A 350 33.23 3.48 13.61
C TYR A 350 33.74 4.91 13.38
N ALA A 351 35.04 5.15 13.58
CA ALA A 351 35.65 6.45 13.26
C ALA A 351 35.54 6.75 11.75
N ASN A 352 35.72 5.72 10.89
CA ASN A 352 35.51 5.86 9.45
C ASN A 352 34.04 6.15 9.13
N VAL A 353 33.08 5.45 9.76
CA VAL A 353 31.64 5.73 9.61
C VAL A 353 31.34 7.18 9.98
N LYS A 354 31.80 7.63 11.17
CA LYS A 354 31.64 9.00 11.66
C LYS A 354 32.13 10.02 10.63
N LYS A 355 33.35 9.83 10.12
CA LYS A 355 33.94 10.71 9.11
C LYS A 355 33.05 10.79 7.88
N ARG A 356 32.55 9.66 7.36
CA ARG A 356 31.69 9.66 6.17
C ARG A 356 30.35 10.35 6.40
N VAL A 357 29.75 10.23 7.57
CA VAL A 357 28.54 10.98 7.92
C VAL A 357 28.84 12.48 7.92
N GLN A 358 29.96 12.90 8.50
CA GLN A 358 30.38 14.30 8.55
C GLN A 358 30.72 14.85 7.13
N ASP A 359 31.43 14.07 6.33
CA ASP A 359 31.76 14.42 4.95
C ASP A 359 30.46 14.61 4.14
N LEU A 360 29.50 13.68 4.26
CA LEU A 360 28.19 13.76 3.59
C LEU A 360 27.40 15.01 4.05
N GLN A 361 27.38 15.32 5.33
CA GLN A 361 26.73 16.53 5.87
C GLN A 361 27.35 17.81 5.31
N SER A 362 28.66 17.80 5.01
CA SER A 362 29.38 18.94 4.44
C SER A 362 29.18 19.13 2.93
N MET A 363 28.74 18.09 2.21
CA MET A 363 28.54 18.13 0.75
C MET A 363 27.29 18.92 0.30
N GLY A 364 26.41 19.31 1.24
CA GLY A 364 25.16 20.00 0.90
C GLY A 364 24.09 19.08 0.29
N GLU A 365 23.38 19.53 -0.74
CA GLU A 365 22.36 18.71 -1.41
C GLU A 365 23.01 17.59 -2.23
N THR A 366 22.70 16.34 -1.86
CA THR A 366 23.15 15.12 -2.53
C THR A 366 22.01 14.10 -2.59
N GLU A 367 22.03 13.19 -3.56
CA GLU A 367 21.11 12.06 -3.63
C GLU A 367 21.30 11.11 -2.43
N VAL A 368 22.54 10.96 -1.95
CA VAL A 368 22.86 10.07 -0.83
C VAL A 368 22.23 10.60 0.45
N LYS A 369 21.42 9.76 1.08
CA LYS A 369 20.76 10.05 2.38
C LYS A 369 21.21 9.05 3.40
N THR A 370 21.42 9.49 4.64
CA THR A 370 21.76 8.65 5.78
C THR A 370 20.84 8.93 6.96
N LEU A 371 20.53 7.89 7.72
CA LEU A 371 19.83 7.98 9.00
C LEU A 371 20.80 7.91 10.19
N LEU A 372 22.11 7.76 9.93
CA LEU A 372 23.12 7.66 10.96
C LEU A 372 23.38 9.04 11.60
N VAL A 373 23.45 9.05 12.93
CA VAL A 373 23.66 10.25 13.73
C VAL A 373 25.05 10.18 14.36
N VAL A 374 25.80 11.25 14.23
CA VAL A 374 27.20 11.32 14.71
C VAL A 374 27.31 11.03 16.19
N GLU A 375 26.43 11.60 17.02
CA GLU A 375 26.42 11.42 18.49
C GLU A 375 26.23 9.96 18.89
N ASP A 376 25.44 9.18 18.18
CA ASP A 376 25.22 7.75 18.46
C ASP A 376 26.44 6.91 18.07
N ILE A 377 27.12 7.29 16.99
CA ILE A 377 28.39 6.67 16.59
C ILE A 377 29.46 6.96 17.66
N GLU A 378 29.54 8.19 18.14
CA GLU A 378 30.46 8.58 19.21
C GLU A 378 30.25 7.82 20.53
N LYS A 379 28.97 7.63 20.92
CA LYS A 379 28.62 6.77 22.07
C LYS A 379 29.11 5.34 21.87
N THR A 380 28.92 4.80 20.65
CA THR A 380 29.40 3.45 20.32
C THR A 380 30.92 3.36 20.36
N MET A 381 31.62 4.36 19.84
CA MET A 381 33.10 4.47 19.95
C MET A 381 33.58 4.54 21.39
N ALA A 382 32.89 5.30 22.23
CA ALA A 382 33.21 5.36 23.67
C ALA A 382 33.05 3.99 24.36
N GLY A 383 31.98 3.24 23.97
CA GLY A 383 31.79 1.85 24.40
C GLY A 383 32.91 0.91 23.94
N CYS A 384 33.43 1.10 22.71
CA CYS A 384 34.60 0.35 22.25
C CYS A 384 35.83 0.68 23.08
N ALA A 385 36.08 1.95 23.37
CA ALA A 385 37.24 2.38 24.16
C ALA A 385 37.25 1.80 25.58
N ALA A 386 36.10 1.62 26.20
CA ALA A 386 35.96 0.98 27.51
C ALA A 386 36.36 -0.51 27.52
N ASN A 387 36.39 -1.15 26.34
CA ASN A 387 36.70 -2.57 26.17
C ASN A 387 38.05 -2.82 25.47
N PHE A 388 38.91 -1.84 25.39
CA PHE A 388 40.26 -2.02 24.86
C PHE A 388 41.06 -3.00 25.73
N PRO A 389 42.14 -3.62 25.21
CA PRO A 389 42.99 -4.49 25.99
C PRO A 389 43.47 -3.87 27.32
N PRO A 390 43.57 -4.66 28.40
CA PRO A 390 44.06 -4.16 29.69
C PRO A 390 45.48 -3.57 29.55
N LYS A 391 45.72 -2.43 30.19
CA LYS A 391 47.01 -1.73 30.13
C LYS A 391 48.20 -2.61 30.50
N VAL A 392 48.06 -3.44 31.54
CA VAL A 392 49.10 -4.39 31.97
C VAL A 392 49.45 -5.39 30.87
N GLU A 393 48.47 -5.92 30.16
CA GLU A 393 48.70 -6.91 29.11
C GLU A 393 49.35 -6.28 27.88
N VAL A 394 48.93 -5.06 27.51
CA VAL A 394 49.54 -4.29 26.41
C VAL A 394 50.98 -3.95 26.70
N PHE A 395 51.29 -3.52 27.96
CA PHE A 395 52.64 -3.23 28.42
C PHE A 395 53.55 -4.47 28.43
N GLN A 396 53.04 -5.61 28.95
CA GLN A 396 53.81 -6.86 28.99
C GLN A 396 54.17 -7.35 27.60
N ARG A 397 53.35 -7.06 26.59
CA ARG A 397 53.62 -7.43 25.19
C ARG A 397 54.41 -6.39 24.42
N ASP A 398 54.70 -5.23 25.01
CA ASP A 398 55.35 -4.08 24.37
C ASP A 398 54.72 -3.68 23.02
N ILE A 399 53.39 -3.54 22.99
CA ILE A 399 52.65 -3.29 21.76
C ILE A 399 51.80 -2.02 21.77
N GLU A 400 51.81 -1.22 22.82
CA GLU A 400 51.08 0.05 22.88
C GLU A 400 51.46 0.94 21.71
N GLY A 401 50.48 1.49 21.01
CA GLY A 401 50.70 2.35 19.86
C GLY A 401 51.19 1.63 18.57
N LYS A 402 51.47 0.31 18.63
CA LYS A 402 51.92 -0.46 17.47
C LYS A 402 50.73 -0.99 16.69
N GLN A 403 50.93 -1.22 15.40
CA GLN A 403 49.91 -1.87 14.51
C GLN A 403 49.82 -3.38 14.85
N HIS A 404 48.63 -3.84 15.09
CA HIS A 404 48.32 -5.25 15.23
C HIS A 404 47.23 -5.66 14.25
N ALA A 405 47.10 -6.96 13.97
CA ALA A 405 46.19 -7.45 12.95
C ALA A 405 45.35 -8.62 13.47
N VAL A 406 44.07 -8.67 13.02
CA VAL A 406 43.18 -9.79 13.26
C VAL A 406 42.57 -10.26 11.93
N LYS A 407 42.50 -11.57 11.74
CA LYS A 407 41.85 -12.17 10.57
C LYS A 407 40.40 -12.51 10.89
N LEU A 408 39.47 -11.88 10.24
CA LEU A 408 38.04 -12.11 10.39
C LEU A 408 37.33 -11.86 9.05
N LEU A 409 36.18 -12.48 8.84
CA LEU A 409 35.32 -12.28 7.67
C LEU A 409 36.05 -12.48 6.32
N GLY A 410 37.06 -13.37 6.31
CA GLY A 410 37.86 -13.64 5.12
C GLY A 410 38.93 -12.59 4.79
N ARG A 411 39.15 -11.60 5.65
CA ARG A 411 40.14 -10.51 5.46
C ARG A 411 40.96 -10.20 6.71
N THR A 412 42.00 -9.41 6.53
CA THR A 412 42.87 -8.95 7.63
C THR A 412 42.53 -7.51 7.99
N TYR A 413 42.10 -7.31 9.21
CA TYR A 413 41.90 -5.97 9.79
C TYR A 413 43.10 -5.58 10.60
N LYS A 414 43.56 -4.33 10.46
CA LYS A 414 44.66 -3.75 11.21
C LYS A 414 44.18 -2.54 12.00
N ALA A 415 44.64 -2.40 13.22
CA ALA A 415 44.40 -1.24 14.03
C ALA A 415 45.62 -0.94 14.93
N THR A 416 45.73 0.31 15.38
CA THR A 416 46.66 0.67 16.40
C THR A 416 46.18 0.11 17.74
N VAL A 417 47.07 -0.60 18.46
CA VAL A 417 46.75 -1.11 19.81
C VAL A 417 46.63 0.09 20.77
N ARG A 418 45.49 0.12 21.44
CA ARG A 418 45.16 1.09 22.52
C ARG A 418 44.86 0.31 23.79
N SER A 419 45.25 0.82 24.95
CA SER A 419 44.88 0.23 26.22
C SER A 419 43.68 0.90 26.86
N SER A 420 42.91 0.13 27.66
CA SER A 420 41.90 0.69 28.54
C SER A 420 42.52 1.63 29.59
N LYS A 421 41.74 2.67 29.98
CA LYS A 421 42.18 3.64 31.00
C LYS A 421 42.38 2.98 32.35
#